data_bb148bf599e525a6039c7e6e4d5b34b2
#
_entry.id   bb148bf599e525a6039c7e6e4d5b34b2
#
_cell.length_a   1.000
_cell.length_b   1.000
_cell.length_c   1.000
_cell.angle_alpha   90.00
_cell.angle_beta   90.00
_cell.angle_gamma   90.00
#
_symmetry.space_group_name_H-M   'P 1'
#
loop_
_entity.id
_entity.type
_entity.pdbx_description
1 polymer ?
#
loop_
_entity_poly.entity_id
_entity_poly.type
_entity_poly.pdbx_seq_one_letter_code
_entity_poly.pdbx_strand_id
1 'polypeptide(L)'
;MNKSELVKEVSQRSGVSGELVKIVLRQTLVSIAAHAAAGESVMISGFGTFTGRQVRKYRIKSAEGRERSGETKRVNLAFQPSKTVWKITEAQK
;
A
#
# COMPACT_ATOMS: atom_id res chain seq x y z
N MET A 1 -3.69 -7.04 14.46
CA MET A 1 -2.78 -5.90 14.59
C MET A 1 -3.23 -4.77 13.68
N ASN A 2 -3.23 -3.56 14.18
CA ASN A 2 -3.59 -2.37 13.41
C ASN A 2 -2.37 -1.45 13.24
N LYS A 3 -2.57 -0.32 12.55
CA LYS A 3 -1.50 0.63 12.27
C LYS A 3 -0.84 1.18 13.54
N SER A 4 -1.65 1.53 14.55
CA SER A 4 -1.14 2.07 15.82
C SER A 4 -0.27 1.06 16.57
N GLU A 5 -0.71 -0.18 16.62
CA GLU A 5 0.05 -1.27 17.24
C GLU A 5 1.34 -1.56 16.49
N LEU A 6 1.28 -1.53 15.16
CA LEU A 6 2.47 -1.72 14.32
C LEU A 6 3.50 -0.63 14.55
N VAL A 7 3.08 0.64 14.60
CA VAL A 7 3.97 1.78 14.87
C VAL A 7 4.65 1.61 16.23
N LYS A 8 3.90 1.21 17.24
CA LYS A 8 4.42 0.98 18.59
C LYS A 8 5.48 -0.12 18.60
N GLU A 9 5.19 -1.24 17.95
CA GLU A 9 6.12 -2.35 17.85
C GLU A 9 7.40 -1.97 17.11
N VAL A 10 7.27 -1.29 15.97
CA VAL A 10 8.43 -0.84 15.19
C VAL A 10 9.27 0.15 15.97
N SER A 11 8.63 1.07 16.72
CA SER A 11 9.33 2.01 17.59
C SER A 11 10.17 1.27 18.63
N GLN A 12 9.61 0.25 19.26
CA GLN A 12 10.31 -0.55 20.26
C GLN A 12 11.48 -1.33 19.66
N ARG A 13 11.29 -1.91 18.49
CA ARG A 13 12.33 -2.71 17.82
C ARG A 13 13.48 -1.87 17.27
N SER A 14 13.17 -0.69 16.75
CA SER A 14 14.16 0.17 16.07
C SER A 14 14.85 1.16 16.99
N GLY A 15 14.26 1.44 18.16
CA GLY A 15 14.73 2.51 19.02
C GLY A 15 14.39 3.92 18.51
N VAL A 16 13.59 4.00 17.45
CA VAL A 16 13.12 5.27 16.86
C VAL A 16 11.81 5.66 17.52
N SER A 17 11.61 6.94 17.77
CA SER A 17 10.39 7.44 18.41
C SER A 17 9.15 7.07 17.60
N GLY A 18 8.04 6.81 18.28
CA GLY A 18 6.77 6.45 17.62
C GLY A 18 6.30 7.54 16.66
N GLU A 19 6.55 8.80 16.96
CA GLU A 19 6.18 9.90 16.07
C GLU A 19 6.95 9.86 14.75
N LEU A 20 8.24 9.60 14.80
CA LEU A 20 9.06 9.47 13.59
C LEU A 20 8.68 8.22 12.79
N VAL A 21 8.45 7.11 13.47
CA VAL A 21 7.99 5.87 12.81
C VAL A 21 6.68 6.13 12.07
N LYS A 22 5.75 6.83 12.69
CA LYS A 22 4.45 7.16 12.09
C LYS A 22 4.62 7.99 10.82
N ILE A 23 5.49 9.00 10.85
CA ILE A 23 5.77 9.87 9.71
C ILE A 23 6.41 9.05 8.57
N VAL A 24 7.43 8.28 8.87
CA VAL A 24 8.16 7.47 7.88
C VAL A 24 7.24 6.42 7.26
N LEU A 25 6.45 5.72 8.08
CA LEU A 25 5.50 4.74 7.60
C LEU A 25 4.48 5.37 6.67
N ARG A 26 3.92 6.52 7.06
CA ARG A 26 2.95 7.24 6.23
C ARG A 26 3.54 7.63 4.88
N GLN A 27 4.74 8.20 4.86
CA GLN A 27 5.39 8.61 3.62
C GLN A 27 5.74 7.40 2.74
N THR A 28 6.14 6.30 3.34
CA THR A 28 6.40 5.06 2.63
C THR A 28 5.14 4.54 1.94
N LEU A 29 4.03 4.49 2.65
CA LEU A 29 2.76 4.01 2.11
C LEU A 29 2.22 4.95 1.02
N VAL A 30 2.33 6.25 1.22
CA VAL A 30 1.93 7.26 0.22
C VAL A 30 2.75 7.10 -1.06
N SER A 31 4.04 6.91 -0.93
CA SER A 31 4.93 6.72 -2.09
C SER A 31 4.59 5.44 -2.85
N ILE A 32 4.39 4.34 -2.15
CA ILE A 32 3.99 3.06 -2.76
C ILE A 32 2.67 3.23 -3.52
N ALA A 33 1.67 3.83 -2.88
CA ALA A 33 0.35 4.04 -3.47
C ALA A 33 0.42 4.95 -4.69
N ALA A 34 1.22 6.01 -4.64
CA ALA A 34 1.36 6.96 -5.74
C ALA A 34 2.00 6.32 -6.98
N HIS A 35 3.07 5.55 -6.79
CA HIS A 35 3.72 4.84 -7.90
C HIS A 35 2.82 3.76 -8.49
N ALA A 36 2.15 2.99 -7.64
CA ALA A 36 1.20 1.97 -8.09
C ALA A 36 0.04 2.60 -8.89
N ALA A 37 -0.47 3.74 -8.44
CA ALA A 37 -1.53 4.47 -9.14
C ALA A 37 -1.07 4.97 -10.52
N ALA A 38 0.20 5.28 -10.68
CA ALA A 38 0.80 5.68 -11.95
C ALA A 38 1.11 4.50 -12.88
N GLY A 39 0.81 3.29 -12.47
CA GLY A 39 1.07 2.07 -13.24
C GLY A 39 2.47 1.51 -13.08
N GLU A 40 3.21 2.00 -12.10
CA GLU A 40 4.55 1.53 -11.81
C GLU A 40 4.51 0.44 -10.73
N SER A 41 5.36 -0.57 -10.86
CA SER A 41 5.53 -1.57 -9.81
C SER A 41 6.55 -1.09 -8.78
N VAL A 42 6.27 -1.33 -7.51
CA VAL A 42 7.20 -1.05 -6.42
C VAL A 42 7.67 -2.38 -5.84
N MET A 43 8.90 -2.74 -6.11
CA MET A 43 9.49 -3.98 -5.62
C MET A 43 10.37 -3.70 -4.41
N ILE A 44 10.04 -4.36 -3.30
CA ILE A 44 10.87 -4.35 -2.10
C ILE A 44 11.58 -5.69 -2.04
N SER A 45 12.89 -5.65 -2.29
CA SER A 45 13.72 -6.85 -2.38
C SER A 45 13.56 -7.73 -1.15
N GLY A 46 13.29 -9.02 -1.36
CA GLY A 46 13.11 -9.99 -0.30
C GLY A 46 11.74 -9.94 0.39
N PHE A 47 10.94 -8.94 0.13
CA PHE A 47 9.61 -8.79 0.74
C PHE A 47 8.48 -9.10 -0.24
N GLY A 48 8.42 -8.34 -1.33
CA GLY A 48 7.38 -8.52 -2.33
C GLY A 48 7.25 -7.32 -3.25
N THR A 49 6.25 -7.38 -4.11
CA THR A 49 6.00 -6.35 -5.13
C THR A 49 4.59 -5.82 -5.01
N PHE A 50 4.48 -4.49 -5.00
CA PHE A 50 3.20 -3.79 -5.04
C PHE A 50 2.91 -3.34 -6.47
N THR A 51 1.74 -3.65 -6.98
CA THR A 51 1.29 -3.24 -8.31
C THR A 51 -0.09 -2.61 -8.22
N GLY A 52 -0.31 -1.59 -9.05
CA GLY A 52 -1.62 -1.00 -9.18
C GLY A 52 -2.40 -1.69 -10.30
N ARG A 53 -3.63 -2.08 -10.01
CA ARG A 53 -4.57 -2.58 -11.01
C ARG A 53 -5.62 -1.52 -11.24
N GLN A 54 -5.78 -1.11 -12.50
CA GLN A 54 -6.87 -0.24 -12.85
C GLN A 54 -8.17 -1.04 -12.85
N VAL A 55 -9.13 -0.59 -12.04
CA VAL A 55 -10.47 -1.15 -12.04
C VAL A 55 -11.26 -0.47 -13.16
N ARG A 56 -11.98 -1.28 -13.92
CA ARG A 56 -12.83 -0.81 -15.01
C ARG A 56 -13.81 0.26 -14.55
N LYS A 57 -14.03 1.21 -15.46
CA LYS A 57 -15.04 2.26 -15.38
C LYS A 57 -16.39 1.75 -14.92
N TYR A 58 -16.88 2.25 -13.81
CA TYR A 58 -18.27 2.04 -13.43
C TYR A 58 -19.14 3.05 -14.13
N ARG A 59 -20.12 2.58 -14.90
CA ARG A 59 -21.24 3.41 -15.26
C ARG A 59 -22.14 3.52 -14.04
N ILE A 60 -22.03 4.63 -13.34
CA ILE A 60 -22.97 4.92 -12.27
C ILE A 60 -24.24 5.46 -12.92
N LYS A 61 -25.28 4.64 -12.97
CA LYS A 61 -26.60 5.13 -13.24
C LYS A 61 -27.03 5.97 -12.06
N SER A 62 -27.06 7.29 -12.23
CA SER A 62 -27.70 8.13 -11.25
C SER A 62 -29.20 7.80 -11.20
N ALA A 63 -29.83 7.98 -10.02
CA ALA A 63 -31.26 7.76 -9.82
C ALA A 63 -32.16 8.54 -10.79
N GLU A 64 -31.63 9.48 -11.52
CA GLU A 64 -32.33 10.32 -12.51
C GLU A 64 -32.16 9.83 -13.96
N GLY A 65 -31.57 8.67 -14.18
CA GLY A 65 -31.37 8.12 -15.51
C GLY A 65 -30.32 8.85 -16.36
N ARG A 66 -29.56 9.75 -15.79
CA ARG A 66 -28.43 10.40 -16.45
C ARG A 66 -27.16 9.59 -16.25
N GLU A 67 -26.62 9.09 -17.33
CA GLU A 67 -25.29 8.51 -17.32
C GLU A 67 -24.29 9.62 -17.02
N ARG A 68 -23.79 9.66 -15.80
CA ARG A 68 -22.57 10.41 -15.53
C ARG A 68 -21.40 9.56 -16.04
N SER A 69 -20.83 9.97 -17.14
CA SER A 69 -19.53 9.48 -17.61
C SER A 69 -18.45 10.06 -16.71
N GLY A 70 -18.50 9.74 -15.42
CA GLY A 70 -17.43 10.01 -14.49
C GLY A 70 -16.46 8.86 -14.52
N GLU A 71 -15.33 9.05 -15.18
CA GLU A 71 -14.23 8.12 -15.08
C GLU A 71 -13.60 8.20 -13.72
N THR A 72 -14.14 7.47 -12.73
CA THR A 72 -13.43 7.22 -11.50
C THR A 72 -12.40 6.14 -11.80
N LYS A 73 -11.18 6.56 -12.05
CA LYS A 73 -10.06 5.65 -12.11
C LYS A 73 -9.77 5.19 -10.69
N ARG A 74 -10.38 4.08 -10.30
CA ARG A 74 -9.99 3.39 -9.07
C ARG A 74 -8.80 2.50 -9.38
N VAL A 75 -7.73 2.70 -8.63
CA VAL A 75 -6.59 1.81 -8.69
C VAL A 75 -6.63 0.94 -7.44
N ASN A 76 -6.73 -0.37 -7.64
CA ASN A 76 -6.60 -1.33 -6.56
C ASN A 76 -5.14 -1.69 -6.41
N LEU A 77 -4.66 -1.66 -5.18
CA LEU A 77 -3.32 -2.08 -4.85
C LEU A 77 -3.29 -3.60 -4.69
N ALA A 78 -2.45 -4.26 -5.49
CA ALA A 78 -2.21 -5.69 -5.36
C ALA A 78 -0.80 -5.91 -4.79
N PHE A 79 -0.68 -6.85 -3.87
CA PHE A 79 0.59 -7.23 -3.29
C PHE A 79 0.90 -8.68 -3.62
N GLN A 80 2.09 -8.92 -4.15
CA GLN A 80 2.59 -10.27 -4.39
C GLN A 80 3.83 -10.50 -3.53
N PRO A 81 3.77 -11.42 -2.56
CA PRO A 81 4.91 -11.68 -1.70
C PRO A 81 6.05 -12.34 -2.45
N SER A 82 7.28 -12.03 -2.04
CA SER A 82 8.46 -12.73 -2.53
C SER A 82 8.44 -14.18 -2.04
N LYS A 83 8.98 -15.09 -2.85
CA LYS A 83 9.15 -16.50 -2.45
C LYS A 83 10.01 -16.68 -1.20
N THR A 84 10.84 -15.68 -0.90
CA THR A 84 11.78 -15.71 0.22
C THR A 84 11.42 -14.72 1.32
N VAL A 85 10.16 -14.24 1.37
CA VAL A 85 9.72 -13.25 2.36
C VAL A 85 9.93 -13.72 3.81
N TRP A 86 9.84 -15.02 4.05
CA TRP A 86 10.06 -15.63 5.36
C TRP A 86 11.49 -15.41 5.89
N LYS A 87 12.47 -15.19 5.02
CA LYS A 87 13.86 -14.93 5.42
C LYS A 87 14.03 -13.63 6.18
N ILE A 88 13.12 -12.66 5.99
CA ILE A 88 13.14 -11.38 6.70
C ILE A 88 12.97 -11.61 8.19
N THR A 89 12.05 -12.48 8.57
CA THR A 89 11.82 -12.82 9.98
C THR A 89 12.99 -13.55 10.60
N GLU A 90 13.66 -14.41 9.85
CA GLU A 90 14.84 -15.12 10.33
C GLU A 90 16.05 -14.22 10.52
N ALA A 91 16.23 -13.23 9.65
CA ALA A 91 17.33 -12.29 9.73
C ALA A 91 17.26 -11.39 10.98
N GLN A 92 16.10 -11.31 11.63
CA GLN A 92 15.86 -10.49 12.82
C GLN A 92 16.05 -11.24 14.14
N LYS A 93 16.40 -12.49 14.10
CA LYS A 93 16.68 -13.29 15.31
C LYS A 93 18.03 -12.95 15.92
#